data_fbb80fe724e0ee8191c6fb5c1c99c968
#
_entry.id   fbb80fe724e0ee8191c6fb5c1c99c968
#
_cell.length_a   1.000
_cell.length_b   1.000
_cell.length_c   1.000
_cell.angle_alpha   90.00
_cell.angle_beta   90.00
_cell.angle_gamma   90.00
#
_symmetry.space_group_name_H-M   'P 1'
#
loop_
_entity.id
_entity.type
_entity.pdbx_description
1 polymer ?
#
loop_
_entity_poly.entity_id
_entity_poly.type
_entity_poly.pdbx_seq_one_letter_code
_entity_poly.pdbx_strand_id
1 'polypeptide(L)'
;YELLREEEGKALDEIALTKDTDCGEEKFYIMNETTGEIYYPSVFNYKKDTKMPEIKGVEKDATYEANSREVTVSDENLSNVTVNGKPQSIENNTVTFTLTAEQETMVYVITATDCAGNMSDCTVVLNQPASLLASDDTDADNAGNSGDNNTDGNAVTPTASPSQTIAGIVKKHVKVVDGAPNTALVTGTQDLKTSVLSNGEQQAVEDGSNANIELRIKNIDGSVPQNDKELVIANLSGYSVGEYLDITLWKKVGSSSEKEVTKLAKPISVTVTVPSDLRNASREFVVLRVHKGKVSVLEDLDSATNTVTFKTDRFSTYALAYRTAAALTTRQTNSTKNT
;
A
#
# COMPACT_ATOMS: atom_id res chain seq x y z
N TYR A 1 24.54 7.53 -36.22
CA TYR A 1 23.12 7.39 -36.45
C TYR A 1 22.36 8.29 -35.51
N GLU A 2 21.46 9.12 -36.04
CA GLU A 2 20.56 9.97 -35.26
C GLU A 2 19.13 9.44 -35.31
N LEU A 3 18.41 9.55 -34.21
CA LEU A 3 16.99 9.28 -34.14
C LEU A 3 16.22 10.55 -34.46
N LEU A 4 15.33 10.51 -35.46
CA LEU A 4 14.56 11.66 -35.91
C LEU A 4 13.07 11.42 -35.75
N ARG A 5 12.32 12.46 -35.34
CA ARG A 5 10.85 12.46 -35.36
C ARG A 5 10.35 12.97 -36.71
N GLU A 6 9.28 12.38 -37.24
CA GLU A 6 8.74 12.67 -38.58
C GLU A 6 8.45 14.16 -38.84
N GLU A 7 7.97 14.89 -37.82
CA GLU A 7 7.50 16.26 -38.00
C GLU A 7 8.58 17.33 -37.87
N GLU A 8 9.73 17.06 -37.28
CA GLU A 8 10.69 18.11 -36.90
C GLU A 8 12.07 18.01 -37.57
N GLY A 9 12.45 16.83 -38.07
CA GLY A 9 13.76 16.62 -38.71
C GLY A 9 14.96 16.91 -37.79
N LYS A 10 14.74 16.90 -36.47
CA LYS A 10 15.77 17.13 -35.45
C LYS A 10 16.16 15.84 -34.76
N ALA A 11 17.44 15.71 -34.45
CA ALA A 11 17.94 14.66 -33.58
C ALA A 11 17.25 14.73 -32.20
N LEU A 12 16.86 13.58 -31.68
CA LEU A 12 16.19 13.46 -30.38
C LEU A 12 17.04 12.59 -29.46
N ASP A 13 17.37 13.12 -28.29
CA ASP A 13 17.99 12.36 -27.22
C ASP A 13 16.94 11.62 -26.39
N GLU A 14 15.72 12.16 -26.34
CA GLU A 14 14.59 11.57 -25.59
C GLU A 14 13.25 11.89 -26.29
N ILE A 15 12.24 11.08 -25.99
CA ILE A 15 10.88 11.25 -26.47
C ILE A 15 9.95 11.45 -25.30
N ALA A 16 9.41 12.66 -25.18
CA ALA A 16 8.40 12.97 -24.17
C ALA A 16 7.00 12.58 -24.67
N LEU A 17 6.39 11.59 -24.03
CA LEU A 17 4.97 11.26 -24.20
C LEU A 17 4.14 12.24 -23.38
N THR A 18 3.56 13.26 -24.00
CA THR A 18 2.92 14.38 -23.28
C THR A 18 1.44 14.19 -23.00
N LYS A 19 0.76 13.31 -23.73
CA LYS A 19 -0.70 13.10 -23.63
C LYS A 19 -1.03 11.71 -23.13
N ASP A 20 -2.00 11.62 -22.24
CA ASP A 20 -2.63 10.34 -21.91
C ASP A 20 -3.42 9.84 -23.13
N THR A 21 -3.26 8.56 -23.46
CA THR A 21 -3.89 7.94 -24.63
C THR A 21 -3.90 6.42 -24.49
N ASP A 22 -4.99 5.80 -24.94
CA ASP A 22 -5.12 4.35 -25.03
C ASP A 22 -4.45 3.78 -26.28
N CYS A 23 -4.17 4.61 -27.28
CA CYS A 23 -3.62 4.22 -28.56
C CYS A 23 -2.75 5.35 -29.13
N GLY A 24 -1.56 5.52 -28.58
CA GLY A 24 -0.55 6.43 -29.10
C GLY A 24 0.31 5.73 -30.13
N GLU A 25 0.65 6.45 -31.19
CA GLU A 25 1.59 6.04 -32.23
C GLU A 25 2.64 7.12 -32.40
N GLU A 26 3.91 6.75 -32.27
CA GLU A 26 5.05 7.63 -32.58
C GLU A 26 5.89 6.97 -33.68
N LYS A 27 6.29 7.77 -34.66
CA LYS A 27 7.12 7.34 -35.78
C LYS A 27 8.50 7.92 -35.66
N PHE A 28 9.51 7.07 -35.79
CA PHE A 28 10.89 7.44 -35.73
C PHE A 28 11.61 7.02 -37.00
N TYR A 29 12.57 7.83 -37.38
CA TYR A 29 13.51 7.56 -38.46
C TYR A 29 14.91 7.45 -37.85
N ILE A 30 15.73 6.58 -38.41
CA ILE A 30 17.15 6.51 -38.09
C ILE A 30 17.89 7.07 -39.29
N MET A 31 18.66 8.12 -39.11
CA MET A 31 19.50 8.71 -40.15
C MET A 31 20.97 8.34 -39.92
N ASN A 32 21.64 7.92 -40.98
CA ASN A 32 23.09 7.81 -40.97
C ASN A 32 23.71 9.20 -41.14
N GLU A 33 24.32 9.76 -40.11
CA GLU A 33 24.93 11.09 -40.14
C GLU A 33 26.01 11.27 -41.19
N THR A 34 26.71 10.19 -41.59
CA THR A 34 27.78 10.22 -42.57
C THR A 34 27.29 10.23 -43.98
N THR A 35 26.21 9.46 -44.26
CA THR A 35 25.67 9.31 -45.64
C THR A 35 24.41 10.12 -45.88
N GLY A 36 23.73 10.60 -44.83
CA GLY A 36 22.41 11.22 -44.89
C GLY A 36 21.28 10.26 -45.23
N GLU A 37 21.55 8.96 -45.26
CA GLU A 37 20.61 7.93 -45.61
C GLU A 37 19.61 7.70 -44.47
N ILE A 38 18.31 7.77 -44.79
CA ILE A 38 17.23 7.60 -43.85
C ILE A 38 16.70 6.15 -43.94
N TYR A 39 16.75 5.46 -42.80
CA TYR A 39 16.13 4.12 -42.67
C TYR A 39 14.67 4.26 -42.24
N TYR A 40 13.83 3.44 -42.80
CA TYR A 40 12.37 3.51 -42.67
C TYR A 40 11.88 3.49 -41.23
N PRO A 41 10.70 4.10 -40.98
CA PRO A 41 10.22 4.34 -39.64
C PRO A 41 9.96 3.08 -38.84
N SER A 42 10.42 3.07 -37.63
CA SER A 42 9.87 2.19 -36.62
C SER A 42 8.65 2.87 -36.03
N VAL A 43 7.52 2.19 -36.05
CA VAL A 43 6.29 2.63 -35.40
C VAL A 43 6.31 2.12 -33.97
N PHE A 44 6.23 3.03 -33.03
CA PHE A 44 6.11 2.72 -31.62
C PHE A 44 4.68 3.02 -31.16
N ASN A 45 3.95 1.97 -30.81
CA ASN A 45 2.62 2.09 -30.23
C ASN A 45 2.73 2.12 -28.70
N TYR A 46 2.06 3.05 -28.06
CA TYR A 46 2.11 3.18 -26.62
C TYR A 46 0.74 3.47 -26.00
N LYS A 47 0.60 3.12 -24.75
CA LYS A 47 -0.47 3.57 -23.88
C LYS A 47 0.14 4.41 -22.77
N LYS A 48 -0.46 5.53 -22.47
CA LYS A 48 -0.07 6.39 -21.36
C LYS A 48 -1.32 6.76 -20.58
N ASP A 49 -1.30 6.46 -19.31
CA ASP A 49 -2.33 6.84 -18.36
C ASP A 49 -1.66 7.40 -17.11
N THR A 50 -1.99 8.63 -16.77
CA THR A 50 -1.51 9.32 -15.56
C THR A 50 -2.67 9.67 -14.61
N LYS A 51 -3.89 9.28 -14.97
CA LYS A 51 -5.07 9.49 -14.12
C LYS A 51 -5.11 8.42 -13.04
N MET A 52 -5.43 8.82 -11.84
CA MET A 52 -5.65 7.89 -10.75
C MET A 52 -7.12 7.44 -10.71
N PRO A 53 -7.42 6.21 -10.28
CA PRO A 53 -8.79 5.77 -10.04
C PRO A 53 -9.57 6.75 -9.13
N GLU A 54 -10.81 7.01 -9.48
CA GLU A 54 -11.69 7.91 -8.73
C GLU A 54 -12.52 7.12 -7.71
N ILE A 55 -12.51 7.55 -6.44
CA ILE A 55 -13.33 6.98 -5.35
C ILE A 55 -14.42 7.98 -5.00
N LYS A 56 -15.68 7.59 -5.21
CA LYS A 56 -16.88 8.39 -4.94
C LYS A 56 -17.73 7.82 -3.81
N GLY A 57 -18.59 8.68 -3.21
CA GLY A 57 -19.48 8.31 -2.12
C GLY A 57 -18.90 8.55 -0.73
N VAL A 58 -17.58 8.68 -0.65
CA VAL A 58 -16.84 8.96 0.58
C VAL A 58 -15.70 9.92 0.33
N GLU A 59 -15.30 10.66 1.36
CA GLU A 59 -14.15 11.55 1.34
C GLU A 59 -13.00 10.93 2.16
N LYS A 60 -11.78 11.17 1.74
CA LYS A 60 -10.59 10.67 2.43
C LYS A 60 -10.53 11.19 3.87
N ASP A 61 -10.27 10.29 4.81
CA ASP A 61 -10.16 10.52 6.25
C ASP A 61 -11.46 11.07 6.91
N ALA A 62 -12.60 10.95 6.22
CA ALA A 62 -13.89 11.37 6.76
C ALA A 62 -14.47 10.37 7.75
N THR A 63 -15.25 10.91 8.70
CA THR A 63 -16.07 10.14 9.63
C THR A 63 -17.55 10.42 9.34
N TYR A 64 -18.33 9.36 9.25
CA TYR A 64 -19.77 9.44 8.96
C TYR A 64 -20.56 8.77 10.08
N GLU A 65 -21.58 9.47 10.58
CA GLU A 65 -22.61 8.93 11.46
C GLU A 65 -23.68 8.24 10.59
N ALA A 66 -23.41 7.01 10.17
CA ALA A 66 -24.29 6.28 9.25
C ALA A 66 -24.11 4.76 9.40
N ASN A 67 -25.22 4.02 9.26
CA ASN A 67 -25.20 2.55 9.27
C ASN A 67 -24.54 1.97 8.02
N SER A 68 -24.59 2.68 6.91
CA SER A 68 -24.00 2.26 5.66
C SER A 68 -23.66 3.44 4.76
N ARG A 69 -22.71 3.22 3.86
CA ARG A 69 -22.31 4.14 2.80
C ARG A 69 -22.05 3.36 1.53
N GLU A 70 -22.64 3.81 0.44
CA GLU A 70 -22.32 3.29 -0.88
C GLU A 70 -21.07 4.01 -1.41
N VAL A 71 -20.15 3.22 -1.96
CA VAL A 71 -18.90 3.68 -2.55
C VAL A 71 -18.80 3.14 -3.96
N THR A 72 -18.46 4.02 -4.89
CA THR A 72 -18.16 3.65 -6.28
C THR A 72 -16.71 4.00 -6.58
N VAL A 73 -15.99 3.04 -7.12
CA VAL A 73 -14.62 3.21 -7.63
C VAL A 73 -14.65 3.01 -9.12
N SER A 74 -14.09 3.94 -9.89
CA SER A 74 -14.07 3.86 -11.35
C SER A 74 -12.78 4.42 -11.93
N ASP A 75 -12.37 3.85 -13.06
CA ASP A 75 -11.25 4.30 -13.89
C ASP A 75 -11.40 3.70 -15.29
N GLU A 76 -10.79 4.32 -16.32
CA GLU A 76 -10.81 3.76 -17.69
C GLU A 76 -10.11 2.41 -17.79
N ASN A 77 -9.13 2.15 -16.92
CA ASN A 77 -8.28 0.96 -16.93
C ASN A 77 -8.16 0.32 -15.55
N LEU A 78 -9.24 0.33 -14.76
CA LEU A 78 -9.26 -0.19 -13.39
C LEU A 78 -8.81 -1.66 -13.34
N SER A 79 -7.78 -1.96 -12.54
CA SER A 79 -7.21 -3.31 -12.46
C SER A 79 -7.44 -4.00 -11.11
N ASN A 80 -7.43 -3.24 -10.02
CA ASN A 80 -7.61 -3.81 -8.68
C ASN A 80 -8.29 -2.82 -7.74
N VAL A 81 -9.26 -3.31 -6.96
CA VAL A 81 -9.88 -2.57 -5.87
C VAL A 81 -9.93 -3.48 -4.65
N THR A 82 -9.49 -2.97 -3.51
CA THR A 82 -9.62 -3.70 -2.24
C THR A 82 -10.29 -2.86 -1.18
N VAL A 83 -11.04 -3.53 -0.30
CA VAL A 83 -11.62 -2.95 0.92
C VAL A 83 -11.06 -3.72 2.11
N ASN A 84 -10.32 -3.07 2.98
CA ASN A 84 -9.59 -3.69 4.09
C ASN A 84 -8.73 -4.89 3.62
N GLY A 85 -8.09 -4.75 2.44
CA GLY A 85 -7.27 -5.79 1.82
C GLY A 85 -8.04 -6.94 1.14
N LYS A 86 -9.37 -6.94 1.16
CA LYS A 86 -10.20 -7.92 0.45
C LYS A 86 -10.51 -7.41 -0.95
N PRO A 87 -10.18 -8.17 -2.01
CA PRO A 87 -10.43 -7.74 -3.39
C PRO A 87 -11.94 -7.66 -3.67
N GLN A 88 -12.31 -6.71 -4.51
CA GLN A 88 -13.66 -6.50 -5.02
C GLN A 88 -13.72 -6.89 -6.50
N SER A 89 -14.89 -7.41 -6.94
CA SER A 89 -15.11 -7.78 -8.35
C SER A 89 -15.31 -6.52 -9.19
N ILE A 90 -14.49 -6.35 -10.23
CA ILE A 90 -14.58 -5.22 -11.17
C ILE A 90 -15.49 -5.61 -12.32
N GLU A 91 -16.48 -4.77 -12.64
CA GLU A 91 -17.35 -4.91 -13.79
C GLU A 91 -17.31 -3.61 -14.62
N ASN A 92 -16.98 -3.72 -15.89
CA ASN A 92 -16.89 -2.56 -16.79
C ASN A 92 -16.06 -1.39 -16.22
N ASN A 93 -14.86 -1.70 -15.71
CA ASN A 93 -13.96 -0.73 -15.13
C ASN A 93 -14.53 0.07 -13.94
N THR A 94 -15.52 -0.50 -13.26
CA THR A 94 -16.19 0.10 -12.12
C THR A 94 -16.49 -0.94 -11.05
N VAL A 95 -16.44 -0.51 -9.80
CA VAL A 95 -16.86 -1.33 -8.65
C VAL A 95 -17.77 -0.48 -7.79
N THR A 96 -18.94 -1.02 -7.43
CA THR A 96 -19.81 -0.41 -6.42
C THR A 96 -20.02 -1.38 -5.28
N PHE A 97 -19.81 -0.92 -4.05
CA PHE A 97 -19.99 -1.71 -2.84
C PHE A 97 -20.54 -0.83 -1.70
N THR A 98 -21.11 -1.49 -0.70
CA THR A 98 -21.64 -0.82 0.49
C THR A 98 -20.72 -1.09 1.68
N LEU A 99 -20.27 -0.04 2.35
CA LEU A 99 -19.66 -0.09 3.66
C LEU A 99 -20.78 -0.13 4.72
N THR A 100 -20.69 -1.01 5.71
CA THR A 100 -21.71 -1.16 6.77
C THR A 100 -21.08 -1.05 8.15
N ALA A 101 -21.71 -0.26 9.02
CA ALA A 101 -21.30 -0.17 10.43
C ALA A 101 -21.91 -1.35 11.22
N GLU A 102 -21.23 -2.51 11.19
CA GLU A 102 -21.64 -3.70 11.94
C GLU A 102 -21.32 -3.59 13.44
N GLN A 103 -20.50 -2.64 13.83
CA GLN A 103 -20.11 -2.29 15.18
C GLN A 103 -20.25 -0.79 15.36
N GLU A 104 -20.19 -0.33 16.60
CA GLU A 104 -20.32 1.09 16.96
C GLU A 104 -19.42 1.98 16.13
N THR A 105 -18.20 1.53 15.81
CA THR A 105 -17.25 2.23 14.91
C THR A 105 -16.56 1.22 14.01
N MET A 106 -16.62 1.44 12.71
CA MET A 106 -15.92 0.67 11.68
C MET A 106 -14.99 1.54 10.88
N VAL A 107 -13.75 1.07 10.67
CA VAL A 107 -12.75 1.73 9.81
C VAL A 107 -12.59 0.94 8.53
N TYR A 108 -12.71 1.62 7.40
CA TYR A 108 -12.53 1.06 6.08
C TYR A 108 -11.34 1.72 5.38
N VAL A 109 -10.47 0.89 4.82
CA VAL A 109 -9.37 1.31 3.94
C VAL A 109 -9.69 0.78 2.55
N ILE A 110 -9.92 1.70 1.62
CA ILE A 110 -10.20 1.42 0.22
C ILE A 110 -8.93 1.73 -0.55
N THR A 111 -8.46 0.80 -1.37
CA THR A 111 -7.35 1.04 -2.30
C THR A 111 -7.78 0.65 -3.71
N ALA A 112 -7.44 1.46 -4.68
CA ALA A 112 -7.72 1.22 -6.09
C ALA A 112 -6.44 1.41 -6.90
N THR A 113 -6.22 0.54 -7.87
CA THR A 113 -5.07 0.61 -8.78
C THR A 113 -5.56 0.36 -10.20
N ASP A 114 -5.06 1.12 -11.17
CA ASP A 114 -5.30 0.90 -12.58
C ASP A 114 -4.25 -0.01 -13.24
N CYS A 115 -4.38 -0.26 -14.53
CA CYS A 115 -3.42 -1.06 -15.31
C CYS A 115 -2.09 -0.33 -15.56
N ALA A 116 -2.05 0.99 -15.41
CA ALA A 116 -0.83 1.79 -15.56
C ALA A 116 -0.03 1.85 -14.24
N GLY A 117 -0.64 1.42 -13.12
CA GLY A 117 -0.05 1.44 -11.80
C GLY A 117 -0.36 2.71 -10.99
N ASN A 118 -1.24 3.60 -11.48
CA ASN A 118 -1.71 4.73 -10.68
C ASN A 118 -2.61 4.23 -9.56
N MET A 119 -2.48 4.82 -8.38
CA MET A 119 -3.16 4.35 -7.17
C MET A 119 -3.94 5.46 -6.47
N SER A 120 -5.13 5.14 -6.02
CA SER A 120 -5.91 5.95 -5.07
C SER A 120 -6.15 5.18 -3.79
N ASP A 121 -6.11 5.87 -2.65
CA ASP A 121 -6.46 5.34 -1.36
C ASP A 121 -7.44 6.26 -0.61
N CYS A 122 -8.34 5.66 0.14
CA CYS A 122 -9.31 6.37 0.96
C CYS A 122 -9.53 5.61 2.27
N THR A 123 -9.33 6.29 3.38
CA THR A 123 -9.69 5.76 4.71
C THR A 123 -10.95 6.44 5.18
N VAL A 124 -11.92 5.66 5.64
CA VAL A 124 -13.23 6.14 6.07
C VAL A 124 -13.60 5.53 7.41
N VAL A 125 -14.22 6.31 8.28
CA VAL A 125 -14.78 5.83 9.55
C VAL A 125 -16.30 5.91 9.46
N LEU A 126 -16.98 4.80 9.74
CA LEU A 126 -18.43 4.75 9.93
C LEU A 126 -18.73 4.50 11.40
N ASN A 127 -19.53 5.39 11.99
CA ASN A 127 -20.09 5.22 13.32
C ASN A 127 -21.58 4.89 13.20
N GLN A 128 -22.05 3.92 13.99
CA GLN A 128 -23.50 3.70 14.10
C GLN A 128 -24.16 4.92 14.75
N PRO A 129 -25.27 5.44 14.20
CA PRO A 129 -26.05 6.47 14.85
C PRO A 129 -26.55 6.01 16.22
N ALA A 130 -26.40 6.86 17.24
CA ALA A 130 -26.78 6.56 18.64
C ALA A 130 -28.25 6.11 18.81
N SER A 131 -29.13 6.40 17.86
CA SER A 131 -30.53 5.99 17.87
C SER A 131 -30.76 4.48 17.69
N LEU A 132 -29.75 3.71 17.25
CA LEU A 132 -29.86 2.25 17.09
C LEU A 132 -29.23 1.47 18.25
N LEU A 133 -28.46 2.13 19.10
CA LEU A 133 -27.93 1.52 20.32
C LEU A 133 -28.95 1.50 21.46
N ALA A 134 -30.13 2.07 21.26
CA ALA A 134 -31.17 2.26 22.29
C ALA A 134 -32.42 1.36 22.11
N SER A 135 -32.36 0.28 21.35
CA SER A 135 -33.51 -0.59 21.17
C SER A 135 -33.18 -2.08 21.34
N ASP A 136 -33.02 -2.50 22.56
CA ASP A 136 -33.46 -3.83 22.99
C ASP A 136 -33.77 -3.81 24.48
N ASP A 137 -34.91 -3.22 24.83
CA ASP A 137 -35.64 -3.45 26.08
C ASP A 137 -37.08 -2.98 25.89
N THR A 138 -37.87 -3.76 25.17
CA THR A 138 -39.31 -3.74 25.28
C THR A 138 -39.81 -5.14 25.54
N ASP A 139 -39.77 -5.54 26.81
CA ASP A 139 -40.74 -6.53 27.29
C ASP A 139 -42.07 -5.80 27.46
N ALA A 140 -42.95 -6.01 26.49
CA ALA A 140 -44.36 -5.82 26.63
C ALA A 140 -44.91 -7.03 27.35
N ASP A 141 -45.47 -6.83 28.51
CA ASP A 141 -46.73 -7.34 28.96
C ASP A 141 -46.83 -7.30 30.49
N ASN A 142 -47.65 -6.44 31.02
CA ASN A 142 -48.77 -6.89 31.81
C ASN A 142 -49.71 -5.73 32.20
N ALA A 143 -50.91 -5.80 31.67
CA ALA A 143 -52.03 -5.03 32.13
C ALA A 143 -52.65 -5.73 33.35
N GLY A 144 -52.90 -4.99 34.43
CA GLY A 144 -53.94 -5.41 35.35
C GLY A 144 -53.64 -5.24 36.83
N ASN A 145 -54.28 -4.26 37.35
CA ASN A 145 -55.03 -4.23 38.63
C ASN A 145 -54.45 -3.55 39.85
N SER A 146 -55.18 -2.58 40.24
CA SER A 146 -55.47 -1.92 41.51
C SER A 146 -54.86 -2.47 42.83
N GLY A 147 -54.38 -1.52 43.63
CA GLY A 147 -54.72 -1.58 45.06
C GLY A 147 -53.56 -1.39 46.05
N ASP A 148 -53.56 -0.23 46.68
CA ASP A 148 -53.17 0.03 48.05
C ASP A 148 -51.72 0.14 48.50
N ASN A 149 -51.41 1.36 48.93
CA ASN A 149 -50.61 1.82 50.11
C ASN A 149 -49.65 0.82 50.76
N ASN A 150 -48.34 1.14 50.76
CA ASN A 150 -47.68 1.52 51.99
C ASN A 150 -46.28 2.16 51.74
N THR A 151 -46.03 3.19 52.49
CA THR A 151 -44.78 3.89 52.72
C THR A 151 -43.67 2.94 53.18
N ASP A 152 -42.50 2.91 52.54
CA ASP A 152 -41.22 2.99 53.21
C ASP A 152 -40.09 3.38 52.23
N GLY A 153 -39.37 4.40 52.63
CA GLY A 153 -38.26 4.96 51.81
C GLY A 153 -37.03 4.03 51.80
N ASN A 154 -36.67 3.65 50.63
CA ASN A 154 -35.27 3.30 50.36
C ASN A 154 -34.89 3.87 48.99
N ALA A 155 -34.14 4.98 49.04
CA ALA A 155 -33.57 5.60 47.86
C ALA A 155 -32.56 4.61 47.24
N VAL A 156 -32.98 3.85 46.22
CA VAL A 156 -32.02 3.12 45.39
C VAL A 156 -31.35 4.16 44.51
N THR A 157 -30.13 4.49 44.87
CA THR A 157 -29.20 5.24 43.97
C THR A 157 -29.10 4.46 42.68
N PRO A 158 -29.37 5.04 41.51
CA PRO A 158 -29.14 4.34 40.25
C PRO A 158 -27.65 4.07 40.17
N THR A 159 -27.27 2.81 40.16
CA THR A 159 -25.91 2.38 39.84
C THR A 159 -25.68 2.79 38.41
N ALA A 160 -24.80 3.78 38.21
CA ALA A 160 -24.41 4.18 36.85
C ALA A 160 -23.92 2.94 36.11
N SER A 161 -24.56 2.63 35.01
CA SER A 161 -24.09 1.63 34.04
C SER A 161 -22.64 1.99 33.69
N PRO A 162 -21.72 1.04 33.64
CA PRO A 162 -20.35 1.35 33.27
C PRO A 162 -20.35 2.00 31.88
N SER A 163 -19.88 3.24 31.78
CA SER A 163 -19.65 3.88 30.49
C SER A 163 -18.73 2.98 29.68
N GLN A 164 -19.22 2.43 28.59
CA GLN A 164 -18.38 1.67 27.66
C GLN A 164 -17.37 2.64 27.05
N THR A 165 -16.09 2.40 27.28
CA THR A 165 -15.02 3.18 26.70
C THR A 165 -14.89 2.76 25.22
N ILE A 166 -15.12 3.69 24.31
CA ILE A 166 -14.93 3.45 22.87
C ILE A 166 -13.44 3.32 22.60
N ALA A 167 -13.02 2.21 21.99
CA ALA A 167 -11.64 1.98 21.63
C ALA A 167 -11.13 3.02 20.60
N GLY A 168 -9.90 3.46 20.76
CA GLY A 168 -9.25 4.37 19.83
C GLY A 168 -8.90 3.69 18.50
N ILE A 169 -8.64 4.49 17.49
CA ILE A 169 -8.35 4.07 16.13
C ILE A 169 -6.85 3.93 15.93
N VAL A 170 -6.41 2.83 15.29
CA VAL A 170 -5.03 2.68 14.81
C VAL A 170 -4.99 3.08 13.33
N LYS A 171 -4.32 4.20 13.03
CA LYS A 171 -4.08 4.66 11.66
C LYS A 171 -2.70 4.21 11.20
N LYS A 172 -2.60 3.77 9.94
CA LYS A 172 -1.32 3.50 9.28
C LYS A 172 -1.10 4.49 8.16
N HIS A 173 0.13 4.96 8.01
CA HIS A 173 0.52 5.92 6.99
C HIS A 173 1.88 5.56 6.40
N VAL A 174 2.11 5.91 5.12
CA VAL A 174 3.41 5.80 4.47
C VAL A 174 3.81 7.17 3.95
N LYS A 175 5.00 7.63 4.35
CA LYS A 175 5.59 8.89 3.88
C LYS A 175 6.78 8.58 2.98
N VAL A 176 6.62 8.88 1.70
CA VAL A 176 7.68 8.76 0.68
C VAL A 176 8.41 10.09 0.56
N VAL A 177 9.72 10.07 0.62
CA VAL A 177 10.58 11.26 0.64
C VAL A 177 11.76 11.10 -0.33
N ASP A 178 12.24 12.21 -0.87
CA ASP A 178 13.48 12.34 -1.66
C ASP A 178 13.58 11.34 -2.83
N GLY A 179 12.52 11.21 -3.62
CA GLY A 179 12.50 10.36 -4.81
C GLY A 179 12.49 8.86 -4.53
N ALA A 180 12.23 8.43 -3.29
CA ALA A 180 12.02 7.02 -3.00
C ALA A 180 10.82 6.46 -3.78
N PRO A 181 10.83 5.16 -4.09
CA PRO A 181 9.75 4.54 -4.83
C PRO A 181 8.45 4.50 -4.01
N ASN A 182 7.31 4.48 -4.70
CA ASN A 182 6.03 4.30 -4.04
C ASN A 182 6.03 3.04 -3.19
N THR A 183 5.54 3.18 -1.97
CA THR A 183 5.63 2.14 -0.95
C THR A 183 4.29 1.98 -0.25
N ALA A 184 3.91 0.74 0.00
CA ALA A 184 2.72 0.39 0.76
C ALA A 184 3.07 -0.41 2.02
N LEU A 185 2.44 -0.09 3.14
CA LEU A 185 2.46 -0.89 4.36
C LEU A 185 1.27 -1.86 4.31
N VAL A 186 1.53 -3.09 3.87
CA VAL A 186 0.50 -4.10 3.56
C VAL A 186 -0.13 -4.70 4.81
N THR A 187 0.67 -4.86 5.88
CA THR A 187 0.18 -5.43 7.14
C THR A 187 -1.09 -4.71 7.63
N GLY A 188 -2.10 -5.49 7.98
CA GLY A 188 -3.38 -4.98 8.52
C GLY A 188 -3.20 -4.20 9.83
N THR A 189 -4.12 -3.30 10.14
CA THR A 189 -4.02 -2.42 11.32
C THR A 189 -4.00 -3.20 12.63
N GLN A 190 -4.75 -4.31 12.74
CA GLN A 190 -4.75 -5.14 13.94
C GLN A 190 -3.40 -5.83 14.17
N ASP A 191 -2.78 -6.34 13.11
CA ASP A 191 -1.45 -6.94 13.20
C ASP A 191 -0.37 -5.88 13.48
N LEU A 192 -0.53 -4.67 12.93
CA LEU A 192 0.33 -3.53 13.26
C LEU A 192 0.19 -3.13 14.71
N LYS A 193 -1.04 -3.05 15.27
CA LYS A 193 -1.28 -2.79 16.69
C LYS A 193 -0.45 -3.75 17.55
N THR A 194 -0.53 -5.04 17.28
CA THR A 194 0.17 -6.07 18.08
C THR A 194 1.67 -6.13 17.82
N SER A 195 2.15 -5.75 16.62
CA SER A 195 3.57 -5.79 16.27
C SER A 195 4.34 -4.57 16.73
N VAL A 196 3.69 -3.38 16.68
CA VAL A 196 4.33 -2.06 16.86
C VAL A 196 4.11 -1.48 18.24
N LEU A 197 2.91 -1.67 18.82
CA LEU A 197 2.53 -1.08 20.09
C LEU A 197 2.90 -2.02 21.26
N SER A 198 3.42 -1.45 22.33
CA SER A 198 3.59 -2.17 23.59
C SER A 198 2.23 -2.49 24.23
N ASN A 199 2.19 -3.43 25.18
CA ASN A 199 0.94 -3.80 25.86
C ASN A 199 0.23 -2.60 26.48
N GLY A 200 0.98 -1.67 27.10
CA GLY A 200 0.39 -0.47 27.67
C GLY A 200 -0.16 0.50 26.62
N GLU A 201 0.48 0.59 25.44
CA GLU A 201 -0.01 1.40 24.32
C GLU A 201 -1.24 0.74 23.66
N GLN A 202 -1.28 -0.59 23.58
CA GLN A 202 -2.46 -1.33 23.11
C GLN A 202 -3.64 -1.11 24.04
N GLN A 203 -3.41 -1.16 25.36
CA GLN A 203 -4.44 -0.87 26.36
C GLN A 203 -4.92 0.59 26.25
N ALA A 204 -4.01 1.55 26.06
CA ALA A 204 -4.40 2.94 25.84
C ALA A 204 -5.28 3.12 24.59
N VAL A 205 -5.07 2.31 23.54
CA VAL A 205 -5.96 2.31 22.37
C VAL A 205 -7.31 1.69 22.74
N GLU A 206 -7.36 0.61 23.49
CA GLU A 206 -8.62 0.03 23.99
C GLU A 206 -9.37 1.00 24.91
N ASP A 207 -8.64 1.85 25.63
CA ASP A 207 -9.18 2.91 26.49
C ASP A 207 -9.52 4.21 25.71
N GLY A 208 -9.56 4.19 24.39
CA GLY A 208 -10.01 5.29 23.53
C GLY A 208 -8.92 6.20 22.95
N SER A 209 -7.64 5.94 23.20
CA SER A 209 -6.55 6.72 22.60
C SER A 209 -6.30 6.30 21.15
N ASN A 210 -6.25 7.24 20.22
CA ASN A 210 -5.86 6.95 18.83
C ASN A 210 -4.36 6.66 18.73
N ALA A 211 -3.97 5.76 17.81
CA ALA A 211 -2.58 5.49 17.49
C ALA A 211 -2.30 5.78 16.00
N ASN A 212 -1.19 6.45 15.72
CA ASN A 212 -0.64 6.62 14.38
C ASN A 212 0.63 5.81 14.24
N ILE A 213 0.74 5.03 13.15
CA ILE A 213 1.91 4.26 12.77
C ILE A 213 2.33 4.73 11.39
N GLU A 214 3.51 5.34 11.27
CA GLU A 214 4.01 5.91 10.02
C GLU A 214 5.29 5.19 9.59
N LEU A 215 5.25 4.58 8.40
CA LEU A 215 6.44 4.09 7.70
C LEU A 215 7.01 5.24 6.87
N ARG A 216 8.26 5.61 7.08
CA ARG A 216 8.97 6.62 6.28
C ARG A 216 9.99 5.91 5.41
N ILE A 217 9.97 6.24 4.13
CA ILE A 217 10.93 5.73 3.15
C ILE A 217 11.58 6.88 2.42
N LYS A 218 12.90 6.81 2.29
CA LYS A 218 13.74 7.82 1.66
C LYS A 218 14.74 7.15 0.73
N ASN A 219 14.94 7.70 -0.48
CA ASN A 219 16.09 7.34 -1.31
C ASN A 219 17.35 7.94 -0.70
N ILE A 220 18.39 7.10 -0.57
CA ILE A 220 19.68 7.51 0.00
C ILE A 220 20.88 7.17 -0.89
N ASP A 221 20.69 6.94 -2.19
CA ASP A 221 21.77 6.57 -3.12
C ASP A 221 22.98 7.49 -3.04
N GLY A 222 22.73 8.79 -2.90
CA GLY A 222 23.78 9.82 -2.76
C GLY A 222 24.38 9.95 -1.35
N SER A 223 23.82 9.27 -0.33
CA SER A 223 24.16 9.47 1.09
C SER A 223 24.21 8.19 1.91
N VAL A 224 24.35 7.04 1.26
CA VAL A 224 24.45 5.73 1.93
C VAL A 224 25.66 5.74 2.89
N PRO A 225 25.49 5.34 4.16
CA PRO A 225 26.60 5.15 5.06
C PRO A 225 27.63 4.18 4.46
N GLN A 226 28.91 4.57 4.42
CA GLN A 226 29.95 3.80 3.74
C GLN A 226 30.05 2.36 4.22
N ASN A 227 29.97 2.13 5.53
CA ASN A 227 30.00 0.78 6.12
C ASN A 227 28.82 -0.07 5.64
N ASP A 228 27.62 0.51 5.55
CA ASP A 228 26.43 -0.20 5.10
C ASP A 228 26.54 -0.56 3.63
N LYS A 229 27.05 0.37 2.80
CA LYS A 229 27.33 0.13 1.38
C LYS A 229 28.30 -1.02 1.16
N GLU A 230 29.41 -1.06 1.90
CA GLU A 230 30.40 -2.14 1.83
C GLU A 230 29.79 -3.48 2.25
N LEU A 231 28.99 -3.50 3.31
CA LEU A 231 28.29 -4.69 3.76
C LEU A 231 27.28 -5.20 2.71
N VAL A 232 26.53 -4.32 2.07
CA VAL A 232 25.62 -4.69 0.99
C VAL A 232 26.41 -5.30 -0.15
N ILE A 233 27.45 -4.62 -0.66
CA ILE A 233 28.28 -5.09 -1.77
C ILE A 233 28.88 -6.47 -1.49
N ALA A 234 29.39 -6.70 -0.27
CA ALA A 234 29.96 -7.98 0.13
C ALA A 234 28.94 -9.13 0.19
N ASN A 235 27.63 -8.83 0.23
CA ASN A 235 26.58 -9.83 0.36
C ASN A 235 25.64 -9.93 -0.86
N LEU A 236 25.96 -9.29 -1.99
CA LEU A 236 25.11 -9.28 -3.20
C LEU A 236 24.94 -10.66 -3.85
N SER A 237 25.90 -11.58 -3.68
CA SER A 237 25.80 -12.96 -4.20
C SER A 237 25.34 -13.06 -5.66
N GLY A 238 25.88 -12.20 -6.54
CA GLY A 238 25.54 -12.16 -7.97
C GLY A 238 24.36 -11.22 -8.33
N TYR A 239 23.82 -10.51 -7.36
CA TYR A 239 22.88 -9.43 -7.60
C TYR A 239 23.62 -8.11 -7.85
N SER A 240 22.95 -7.16 -8.51
CA SER A 240 23.36 -5.76 -8.65
C SER A 240 22.45 -4.89 -7.78
N VAL A 241 22.99 -3.83 -7.20
CA VAL A 241 22.17 -2.87 -6.47
C VAL A 241 21.41 -2.01 -7.47
N GLY A 242 20.10 -1.88 -7.28
CA GLY A 242 19.25 -0.95 -8.01
C GLY A 242 19.09 0.39 -7.29
N GLU A 243 18.81 0.34 -5.99
CA GLU A 243 18.53 1.53 -5.20
C GLU A 243 18.82 1.28 -3.71
N TYR A 244 19.31 2.33 -3.01
CA TYR A 244 19.42 2.30 -1.55
C TYR A 244 18.31 3.14 -0.91
N LEU A 245 17.71 2.56 0.12
CA LEU A 245 16.59 3.13 0.83
C LEU A 245 16.89 3.20 2.33
N ASP A 246 16.53 4.31 2.96
CA ASP A 246 16.38 4.38 4.42
C ASP A 246 14.91 4.19 4.76
N ILE A 247 14.62 3.13 5.50
CA ILE A 247 13.25 2.83 5.94
C ILE A 247 13.20 2.91 7.46
N THR A 248 12.33 3.78 7.96
CA THR A 248 12.10 3.98 9.40
C THR A 248 10.62 3.82 9.73
N LEU A 249 10.33 3.36 10.93
CA LEU A 249 8.95 3.23 11.42
C LEU A 249 8.77 4.10 12.66
N TRP A 250 7.71 4.87 12.68
CA TRP A 250 7.37 5.79 13.74
C TRP A 250 5.98 5.47 14.31
N LYS A 251 5.79 5.76 15.58
CA LYS A 251 4.50 5.61 16.24
C LYS A 251 4.19 6.80 17.15
N LYS A 252 2.90 7.08 17.30
CA LYS A 252 2.36 8.05 18.24
C LYS A 252 1.04 7.52 18.81
N VAL A 253 0.85 7.53 20.11
CA VAL A 253 -0.38 7.09 20.79
C VAL A 253 -0.93 8.24 21.64
N GLY A 254 -2.19 8.61 21.41
CA GLY A 254 -2.85 9.73 22.08
C GLY A 254 -2.06 11.03 21.94
N SER A 255 -1.86 11.73 23.06
CA SER A 255 -1.09 12.98 23.14
C SER A 255 0.42 12.78 23.33
N SER A 256 0.93 11.52 23.31
CA SER A 256 2.36 11.26 23.47
C SER A 256 3.20 11.86 22.35
N SER A 257 4.49 12.08 22.58
CA SER A 257 5.43 12.40 21.49
C SER A 257 5.60 11.22 20.53
N GLU A 258 5.90 11.53 19.27
CA GLU A 258 6.27 10.54 18.28
C GLU A 258 7.55 9.80 18.68
N LYS A 259 7.58 8.49 18.45
CA LYS A 259 8.71 7.63 18.81
C LYS A 259 9.09 6.74 17.62
N GLU A 260 10.38 6.63 17.37
CA GLU A 260 10.91 5.68 16.40
C GLU A 260 10.86 4.26 16.95
N VAL A 261 10.51 3.31 16.06
CA VAL A 261 10.46 1.88 16.35
C VAL A 261 11.55 1.19 15.56
N THR A 262 12.62 0.79 16.20
CA THR A 262 13.78 0.16 15.54
C THR A 262 13.68 -1.35 15.41
N LYS A 263 12.80 -1.98 16.21
CA LYS A 263 12.57 -3.43 16.21
C LYS A 263 11.13 -3.75 16.54
N LEU A 264 10.56 -4.71 15.84
CA LEU A 264 9.22 -5.23 16.07
C LEU A 264 9.21 -6.58 16.78
N ALA A 265 8.10 -6.88 17.45
CA ALA A 265 7.85 -8.21 18.03
C ALA A 265 7.54 -9.24 16.94
N LYS A 266 6.84 -8.84 15.88
CA LYS A 266 6.53 -9.66 14.69
C LYS A 266 6.87 -8.86 13.44
N PRO A 267 7.35 -9.51 12.35
CA PRO A 267 7.61 -8.83 11.09
C PRO A 267 6.33 -8.21 10.50
N ILE A 268 6.49 -7.11 9.80
CA ILE A 268 5.46 -6.48 8.97
C ILE A 268 5.79 -6.64 7.50
N SER A 269 4.76 -6.60 6.64
CA SER A 269 4.89 -6.68 5.19
C SER A 269 4.90 -5.29 4.57
N VAL A 270 5.90 -5.03 3.74
CA VAL A 270 6.10 -3.79 3.01
C VAL A 270 6.21 -4.13 1.54
N THR A 271 5.50 -3.41 0.68
CA THR A 271 5.61 -3.48 -0.77
C THR A 271 6.24 -2.20 -1.29
N VAL A 272 7.26 -2.32 -2.10
CA VAL A 272 7.96 -1.21 -2.76
C VAL A 272 7.79 -1.35 -4.27
N THR A 273 7.43 -0.27 -4.95
CA THR A 273 7.38 -0.26 -6.42
C THR A 273 8.79 -0.31 -6.99
N VAL A 274 9.03 -1.20 -7.93
CA VAL A 274 10.30 -1.25 -8.66
C VAL A 274 10.45 0.02 -9.52
N PRO A 275 11.56 0.76 -9.44
CA PRO A 275 11.84 1.90 -10.33
C PRO A 275 11.71 1.51 -11.81
N SER A 276 11.20 2.42 -12.63
CA SER A 276 10.84 2.12 -14.03
C SER A 276 12.01 1.61 -14.88
N ASP A 277 13.21 2.13 -14.66
CA ASP A 277 14.46 1.75 -15.31
C ASP A 277 14.97 0.36 -14.89
N LEU A 278 14.53 -0.13 -13.74
CA LEU A 278 14.84 -1.46 -13.24
C LEU A 278 13.80 -2.52 -13.64
N ARG A 279 12.64 -2.14 -14.16
CA ARG A 279 11.58 -3.07 -14.53
C ARG A 279 11.97 -3.90 -15.75
N ASN A 280 12.01 -5.20 -15.58
CA ASN A 280 12.25 -6.16 -16.66
C ASN A 280 11.70 -7.53 -16.24
N ALA A 281 10.91 -8.17 -17.11
CA ALA A 281 10.30 -9.47 -16.84
C ALA A 281 11.31 -10.61 -16.58
N SER A 282 12.58 -10.41 -16.99
CA SER A 282 13.65 -11.38 -16.74
C SER A 282 14.46 -11.06 -15.48
N ARG A 283 14.09 -10.07 -14.68
CA ARG A 283 14.76 -9.73 -13.43
C ARG A 283 14.09 -10.37 -12.23
N GLU A 284 14.91 -10.89 -11.35
CA GLU A 284 14.54 -11.32 -10.01
C GLU A 284 15.04 -10.28 -9.02
N PHE A 285 14.25 -9.98 -8.01
CA PHE A 285 14.57 -8.99 -6.99
C PHE A 285 14.75 -9.64 -5.63
N VAL A 286 15.58 -9.02 -4.80
CA VAL A 286 15.70 -9.26 -3.36
C VAL A 286 15.94 -7.94 -2.67
N VAL A 287 15.67 -7.90 -1.37
CA VAL A 287 15.98 -6.73 -0.55
C VAL A 287 17.06 -7.10 0.47
N LEU A 288 18.18 -6.42 0.44
CA LEU A 288 19.19 -6.54 1.49
C LEU A 288 18.93 -5.47 2.56
N ARG A 289 18.85 -5.90 3.80
CA ARG A 289 18.70 -5.00 4.96
C ARG A 289 19.99 -5.01 5.77
N VAL A 290 20.56 -3.84 6.04
CA VAL A 290 21.66 -3.68 6.99
C VAL A 290 21.09 -3.12 8.29
N HIS A 291 21.31 -3.81 9.39
CA HIS A 291 20.91 -3.35 10.72
C HIS A 291 21.99 -3.69 11.74
N LYS A 292 22.56 -2.66 12.39
CA LYS A 292 23.62 -2.82 13.40
C LYS A 292 24.80 -3.66 12.89
N GLY A 293 25.25 -3.38 11.66
CA GLY A 293 26.39 -4.07 11.03
C GLY A 293 26.12 -5.52 10.58
N LYS A 294 24.85 -5.95 10.55
CA LYS A 294 24.47 -7.27 10.04
C LYS A 294 23.60 -7.13 8.81
N VAL A 295 23.89 -7.96 7.79
CA VAL A 295 23.10 -8.05 6.57
C VAL A 295 22.08 -9.19 6.71
N SER A 296 20.89 -8.95 6.22
CA SER A 296 19.84 -9.95 6.02
C SER A 296 19.31 -9.82 4.60
N VAL A 297 19.19 -10.93 3.89
CA VAL A 297 18.52 -11.00 2.59
C VAL A 297 17.05 -11.29 2.85
N LEU A 298 16.18 -10.45 2.33
CA LEU A 298 14.73 -10.55 2.41
C LEU A 298 14.23 -10.91 1.01
N GLU A 299 13.55 -12.04 0.92
CA GLU A 299 13.00 -12.53 -0.35
C GLU A 299 11.82 -11.70 -0.79
N ASP A 300 11.65 -11.59 -2.11
CA ASP A 300 10.43 -11.07 -2.70
C ASP A 300 9.30 -12.10 -2.53
N LEU A 301 8.19 -11.67 -1.96
CA LEU A 301 7.05 -12.51 -1.61
C LEU A 301 5.89 -12.36 -2.60
N ASP A 302 6.01 -11.49 -3.59
CA ASP A 302 5.02 -11.38 -4.65
C ASP A 302 5.58 -11.86 -6.00
N SER A 303 4.73 -11.98 -6.99
CA SER A 303 5.11 -12.41 -8.34
C SER A 303 5.00 -11.27 -9.36
N ALA A 304 4.70 -10.07 -8.92
CA ALA A 304 4.54 -8.93 -9.80
C ALA A 304 5.90 -8.37 -10.23
N THR A 305 6.06 -8.06 -11.51
CA THR A 305 7.34 -7.56 -12.05
C THR A 305 7.63 -6.10 -11.76
N ASN A 306 6.64 -5.38 -11.22
CA ASN A 306 6.70 -3.96 -10.94
C ASN A 306 6.69 -3.62 -9.44
N THR A 307 6.61 -4.62 -8.58
CA THR A 307 6.68 -4.47 -7.13
C THR A 307 7.58 -5.52 -6.50
N VAL A 308 8.06 -5.24 -5.29
CA VAL A 308 8.77 -6.17 -4.43
C VAL A 308 8.14 -6.12 -3.06
N THR A 309 7.61 -7.25 -2.59
CA THR A 309 6.99 -7.37 -1.28
C THR A 309 7.88 -8.19 -0.36
N PHE A 310 8.23 -7.63 0.78
CA PHE A 310 9.08 -8.31 1.75
C PHE A 310 8.58 -8.15 3.18
N LYS A 311 9.04 -9.04 4.06
CA LYS A 311 8.77 -8.95 5.50
C LYS A 311 9.98 -8.40 6.24
N THR A 312 9.74 -7.44 7.15
CA THR A 312 10.79 -6.88 7.98
C THR A 312 10.34 -6.66 9.43
N ASP A 313 11.28 -6.87 10.35
CA ASP A 313 11.13 -6.66 11.80
C ASP A 313 12.09 -5.60 12.35
N ARG A 314 12.92 -4.99 11.50
CA ARG A 314 13.93 -3.98 11.86
C ARG A 314 14.02 -2.94 10.77
N PHE A 315 14.38 -1.73 11.17
CA PHE A 315 14.41 -0.57 10.30
C PHE A 315 15.82 0.04 10.31
N SER A 316 16.33 0.42 9.14
CA SER A 316 17.64 1.01 8.89
C SER A 316 17.86 1.14 7.38
N THR A 317 19.11 0.89 6.90
CA THR A 317 19.48 0.89 5.49
C THR A 317 18.99 -0.38 4.78
N TYR A 318 18.36 -0.18 3.62
CA TYR A 318 17.95 -1.25 2.72
C TYR A 318 18.57 -1.05 1.34
N ALA A 319 18.74 -2.11 0.59
CA ALA A 319 19.11 -2.06 -0.82
C ALA A 319 18.15 -2.96 -1.60
N LEU A 320 17.44 -2.38 -2.57
CA LEU A 320 16.74 -3.14 -3.60
C LEU A 320 17.80 -3.66 -4.57
N ALA A 321 17.92 -4.96 -4.68
CA ALA A 321 18.91 -5.60 -5.54
C ALA A 321 18.23 -6.52 -6.56
N TYR A 322 18.82 -6.65 -7.73
CA TYR A 322 18.27 -7.45 -8.82
C TYR A 322 19.34 -8.28 -9.52
N ARG A 323 18.93 -9.35 -10.16
CA ARG A 323 19.71 -10.09 -11.15
C ARG A 323 18.82 -10.47 -12.32
N THR A 324 19.46 -10.70 -13.48
CA THR A 324 18.74 -11.30 -14.62
C THR A 324 18.62 -12.79 -14.39
N ALA A 325 17.40 -13.33 -14.39
CA ALA A 325 17.18 -14.77 -14.30
C ALA A 325 17.88 -15.46 -15.49
N ALA A 326 18.66 -16.50 -15.21
CA ALA A 326 19.27 -17.29 -16.26
C ALA A 326 18.14 -17.97 -17.07
N ALA A 327 18.11 -17.76 -18.38
CA ALA A 327 17.19 -18.50 -19.25
C ALA A 327 17.40 -20.00 -19.00
N LEU A 328 16.32 -20.69 -18.63
CA LEU A 328 16.31 -22.15 -18.51
C LEU A 328 16.63 -22.72 -19.89
N THR A 329 17.90 -23.06 -20.12
CA THR A 329 18.32 -23.81 -21.30
C THR A 329 17.67 -25.18 -21.19
N THR A 330 16.58 -25.39 -21.91
CA THR A 330 16.00 -26.71 -22.13
C THR A 330 17.08 -27.57 -22.80
N ARG A 331 17.76 -28.40 -22.03
CA ARG A 331 18.58 -29.46 -22.59
C ARG A 331 17.66 -30.43 -23.31
N GLN A 332 17.52 -30.25 -24.63
CA GLN A 332 17.05 -31.33 -25.50
C GLN A 332 18.05 -32.49 -25.40
N THR A 333 17.69 -33.51 -24.65
CA THR A 333 18.35 -34.82 -24.76
C THR A 333 17.93 -35.41 -26.10
N ASN A 334 18.76 -35.22 -27.12
CA ASN A 334 18.70 -36.02 -28.34
C ASN A 334 18.97 -37.47 -27.97
N SER A 335 17.93 -38.26 -27.76
CA SER A 335 18.00 -39.72 -27.74
C SER A 335 18.16 -40.18 -29.17
N THR A 336 19.40 -40.38 -29.59
CA THR A 336 19.71 -41.16 -30.78
C THR A 336 19.39 -42.62 -30.50
N LYS A 337 18.25 -43.09 -31.01
CA LYS A 337 18.02 -44.53 -31.18
C LYS A 337 18.95 -45.00 -32.30
N ASN A 338 19.96 -45.77 -31.97
CA ASN A 338 20.61 -46.69 -32.94
C ASN A 338 19.84 -48.01 -32.93
N THR A 339 19.38 -48.35 -34.11
CA THR A 339 18.93 -49.69 -34.53
C THR A 339 20.15 -50.57 -34.75
#